data_36f80a65535912210da44dea86c141aa
#
_entry.id   36f80a65535912210da44dea86c141aa
#
_cell.length_a   1.000
_cell.length_b   1.000
_cell.length_c   1.000
_cell.angle_alpha   90.00
_cell.angle_beta   90.00
_cell.angle_gamma   90.00
#
_symmetry.space_group_name_H-M   'P 1'
#
loop_
_entity.id
_entity.type
_entity.pdbx_description
1 polymer ?
#
loop_
_entity_poly.entity_id
_entity_poly.type
_entity_poly.pdbx_seq_one_letter_code
_entity_poly.pdbx_strand_id
1 'polypeptide(L)'
;MSQALLSHYENGIREPGLAFVSKVCDYYHVSADYMLGRTLARDGSMLTAEEVLDMAEPGNILQGSVLATLRSKLLTGAVGVLFGLLGKLGDKAAINAAADSLSCQIYLLYRQLHRAAGGSADYFALPEEDCAAGIAASGASLAQAEYARAIRERAREKAEFPDLSHEAVNTAYPGRSQGFIQVLSTADGQLSHLNQTER
;
A
#
# COMPACT_ATOMS: atom_id res chain seq x y z
N MET A 1 31.29 7.98 9.13
CA MET A 1 31.78 7.43 7.83
C MET A 1 32.09 8.62 6.92
N SER A 2 33.19 8.58 6.12
CA SER A 2 33.49 9.68 5.21
C SER A 2 32.68 9.55 3.92
N GLN A 3 32.27 10.68 3.32
CA GLN A 3 31.57 10.74 2.04
C GLN A 3 32.34 10.02 0.90
N ALA A 4 33.65 10.10 0.92
CA ALA A 4 34.51 9.43 -0.04
C ALA A 4 34.39 7.89 0.04
N LEU A 5 34.29 7.32 1.24
CA LEU A 5 34.14 5.88 1.41
C LEU A 5 32.73 5.40 0.93
N LEU A 6 31.69 6.18 1.17
CA LEU A 6 30.37 5.89 0.65
C LEU A 6 30.35 5.88 -0.87
N SER A 7 30.96 6.88 -1.50
CA SER A 7 31.09 6.96 -2.96
C SER A 7 31.87 5.77 -3.56
N HIS A 8 32.84 5.23 -2.85
CA HIS A 8 33.54 4.03 -3.30
C HIS A 8 32.65 2.78 -3.28
N TYR A 9 31.73 2.67 -2.31
CA TYR A 9 30.77 1.57 -2.26
C TYR A 9 29.71 1.71 -3.36
N GLU A 10 29.18 2.92 -3.57
CA GLU A 10 28.18 3.21 -4.60
C GLU A 10 28.70 2.95 -6.03
N ASN A 11 29.97 3.21 -6.27
CA ASN A 11 30.63 2.99 -7.56
C ASN A 11 31.25 1.59 -7.73
N GLY A 12 31.06 0.69 -6.75
CA GLY A 12 31.61 -0.67 -6.80
C GLY A 12 33.16 -0.75 -6.74
N ILE A 13 33.84 0.34 -6.33
CA ILE A 13 35.31 0.39 -6.20
C ILE A 13 35.78 -0.42 -4.99
N ARG A 14 34.92 -0.52 -3.97
CA ARG A 14 35.14 -1.30 -2.75
C ARG A 14 33.90 -2.03 -2.34
N GLU A 15 34.08 -3.23 -1.80
CA GLU A 15 33.00 -3.98 -1.18
C GLU A 15 32.75 -3.50 0.26
N PRO A 16 31.49 -3.24 0.67
CA PRO A 16 31.19 -2.88 2.04
C PRO A 16 31.35 -4.08 2.97
N GLY A 17 32.03 -3.87 4.08
CA GLY A 17 32.16 -4.91 5.11
C GLY A 17 30.84 -5.13 5.87
N LEU A 18 30.73 -6.31 6.51
CA LEU A 18 29.51 -6.75 7.22
C LEU A 18 29.02 -5.73 8.26
N ALA A 19 29.92 -5.07 8.99
CA ALA A 19 29.58 -4.03 9.96
C ALA A 19 28.94 -2.79 9.33
N PHE A 20 29.24 -2.49 8.07
CA PHE A 20 28.59 -1.42 7.33
C PHE A 20 27.21 -1.85 6.85
N VAL A 21 27.10 -3.05 6.28
CA VAL A 21 25.82 -3.62 5.85
C VAL A 21 24.83 -3.67 7.01
N SER A 22 25.25 -4.14 8.19
CA SER A 22 24.41 -4.16 9.40
C SER A 22 23.89 -2.77 9.76
N LYS A 23 24.76 -1.74 9.81
CA LYS A 23 24.34 -0.36 10.10
C LYS A 23 23.39 0.22 9.05
N VAL A 24 23.55 -0.14 7.78
CA VAL A 24 22.64 0.27 6.71
C VAL A 24 21.30 -0.41 6.88
N CYS A 25 21.28 -1.71 7.19
CA CYS A 25 20.05 -2.43 7.49
C CYS A 25 19.28 -1.81 8.66
N ASP A 26 19.98 -1.49 9.74
CA ASP A 26 19.39 -0.84 10.94
C ASP A 26 18.84 0.55 10.58
N TYR A 27 19.59 1.35 9.84
CA TYR A 27 19.20 2.72 9.47
C TYR A 27 17.98 2.78 8.54
N TYR A 28 17.92 1.88 7.55
CA TYR A 28 16.80 1.81 6.60
C TYR A 28 15.69 0.85 7.04
N HIS A 29 15.84 0.21 8.22
CA HIS A 29 14.90 -0.79 8.72
C HIS A 29 14.63 -1.91 7.70
N VAL A 30 15.70 -2.45 7.14
CA VAL A 30 15.63 -3.56 6.17
C VAL A 30 16.49 -4.73 6.65
N SER A 31 16.10 -5.94 6.27
CA SER A 31 16.90 -7.13 6.58
C SER A 31 18.16 -7.20 5.70
N ALA A 32 19.18 -7.90 6.19
CA ALA A 32 20.39 -8.17 5.42
C ALA A 32 20.09 -9.03 4.18
N ASP A 33 19.12 -9.95 4.25
CA ASP A 33 18.72 -10.79 3.13
C ASP A 33 18.04 -9.98 2.02
N TYR A 34 17.26 -8.95 2.37
CA TYR A 34 16.73 -8.00 1.41
C TYR A 34 17.84 -7.21 0.71
N MET A 35 18.80 -6.68 1.48
CA MET A 35 19.94 -5.94 0.94
C MET A 35 20.82 -6.78 0.00
N LEU A 36 20.92 -8.09 0.28
CA LEU A 36 21.67 -9.05 -0.54
C LEU A 36 20.86 -9.64 -1.70
N GLY A 37 19.60 -9.18 -1.90
CA GLY A 37 18.73 -9.67 -2.96
C GLY A 37 18.23 -11.11 -2.78
N ARG A 38 18.32 -11.66 -1.57
CA ARG A 38 17.93 -13.05 -1.25
C ARG A 38 16.43 -13.16 -0.92
N THR A 39 15.81 -12.06 -0.56
CA THR A 39 14.35 -11.95 -0.34
C THR A 39 13.82 -10.65 -0.92
N LEU A 40 12.57 -10.63 -1.33
CA LEU A 40 11.85 -9.43 -1.78
C LEU A 40 11.21 -8.67 -0.60
N ALA A 41 11.13 -9.30 0.57
CA ALA A 41 10.58 -8.70 1.77
C ALA A 41 11.65 -7.90 2.51
N ARG A 42 11.39 -6.61 2.77
CA ARG A 42 12.34 -5.71 3.46
C ARG A 42 12.70 -6.18 4.87
N ASP A 43 11.76 -6.84 5.54
CA ASP A 43 11.92 -7.39 6.90
C ASP A 43 12.65 -8.73 6.94
N GLY A 44 12.98 -9.31 5.77
CA GLY A 44 13.62 -10.62 5.66
C GLY A 44 12.64 -11.79 5.79
N SER A 45 11.33 -11.53 5.88
CA SER A 45 10.36 -12.61 5.86
C SER A 45 10.50 -13.39 4.56
N MET A 46 10.76 -14.68 4.68
CA MET A 46 10.66 -15.58 3.54
C MET A 46 9.19 -15.79 3.26
N LEU A 47 8.83 -15.77 1.97
CA LEU A 47 7.53 -16.27 1.55
C LEU A 47 7.39 -17.70 2.11
N THR A 48 6.33 -17.96 2.82
CA THR A 48 6.05 -19.30 3.32
C THR A 48 5.88 -20.25 2.13
N ALA A 49 6.12 -21.54 2.34
CA ALA A 49 5.89 -22.54 1.30
C ALA A 49 4.45 -22.53 0.78
N GLU A 50 3.48 -22.20 1.66
CA GLU A 50 2.07 -21.99 1.29
C GLU A 50 1.89 -20.79 0.36
N GLU A 51 2.56 -19.66 0.63
CA GLU A 51 2.50 -18.48 -0.23
C GLU A 51 3.13 -18.70 -1.60
N VAL A 52 4.18 -19.49 -1.67
CA VAL A 52 4.82 -19.90 -2.94
C VAL A 52 3.94 -20.90 -3.71
N LEU A 53 3.30 -21.82 -3.02
CA LEU A 53 2.33 -22.77 -3.60
C LEU A 53 1.09 -22.04 -4.14
N ASP A 54 0.55 -21.09 -3.39
CA ASP A 54 -0.56 -20.23 -3.79
C ASP A 54 -0.24 -19.41 -5.06
N MET A 55 1.04 -19.07 -5.26
CA MET A 55 1.54 -18.42 -6.49
C MET A 55 1.63 -19.38 -7.67
N ALA A 56 1.79 -20.69 -7.42
CA ALA A 56 2.00 -21.73 -8.42
C ALA A 56 0.72 -22.47 -8.81
N GLU A 57 -0.39 -22.27 -8.09
CA GLU A 57 -1.64 -22.98 -8.39
C GLU A 57 -2.22 -22.58 -9.76
N PRO A 58 -2.75 -23.55 -10.53
CA PRO A 58 -3.34 -23.31 -11.86
C PRO A 58 -4.56 -22.37 -11.88
N GLY A 59 -5.13 -22.09 -10.72
CA GLY A 59 -6.24 -21.14 -10.52
C GLY A 59 -5.80 -19.73 -10.13
N ASN A 60 -4.52 -19.45 -9.97
CA ASN A 60 -4.03 -18.13 -9.67
C ASN A 60 -4.30 -17.20 -10.87
N ILE A 61 -5.24 -16.30 -10.69
CA ILE A 61 -5.77 -15.35 -11.70
C ILE A 61 -4.65 -14.50 -12.33
N LEU A 62 -3.52 -14.33 -11.63
CA LEU A 62 -2.39 -13.51 -12.07
C LEU A 62 -1.34 -14.28 -12.92
N GLN A 63 -1.65 -15.52 -13.31
CA GLN A 63 -0.95 -16.34 -14.31
C GLN A 63 0.59 -16.21 -14.29
N GLY A 64 1.20 -16.50 -13.15
CA GLY A 64 2.66 -16.56 -13.03
C GLY A 64 3.39 -15.22 -12.90
N SER A 65 2.68 -14.10 -12.79
CA SER A 65 3.30 -12.82 -12.43
C SER A 65 3.50 -12.71 -10.91
N VAL A 66 4.66 -13.15 -10.44
CA VAL A 66 5.06 -13.02 -9.02
C VAL A 66 4.89 -11.59 -8.52
N LEU A 67 5.26 -10.60 -9.34
CA LEU A 67 5.13 -9.18 -8.99
C LEU A 67 3.68 -8.75 -8.81
N ALA A 68 2.77 -9.20 -9.67
CA ALA A 68 1.35 -8.87 -9.57
C ALA A 68 0.71 -9.51 -8.33
N THR A 69 1.05 -10.77 -8.05
CA THR A 69 0.61 -11.48 -6.85
C THR A 69 1.11 -10.78 -5.59
N LEU A 70 2.37 -10.40 -5.55
CA LEU A 70 2.94 -9.65 -4.43
C LEU A 70 2.22 -8.31 -4.22
N ARG A 71 2.00 -7.53 -5.29
CA ARG A 71 1.27 -6.26 -5.20
C ARG A 71 -0.15 -6.43 -4.68
N SER A 72 -0.86 -7.47 -5.11
CA SER A 72 -2.20 -7.79 -4.63
C SER A 72 -2.19 -8.10 -3.13
N LYS A 73 -1.26 -8.95 -2.66
CA LYS A 73 -1.11 -9.28 -1.23
C LYS A 73 -0.75 -8.05 -0.39
N LEU A 74 0.18 -7.22 -0.87
CA LEU A 74 0.55 -5.97 -0.19
C LEU A 74 -0.64 -5.02 -0.03
N LEU A 75 -1.43 -4.82 -1.09
CA LEU A 75 -2.62 -3.98 -1.05
C LEU A 75 -3.68 -4.53 -0.09
N THR A 76 -3.97 -5.83 -0.16
CA THR A 76 -4.91 -6.48 0.75
C THR A 76 -4.46 -6.35 2.21
N GLY A 77 -3.18 -6.57 2.47
CA GLY A 77 -2.58 -6.40 3.79
C GLY A 77 -2.67 -4.95 4.29
N ALA A 78 -2.38 -3.98 3.40
CA ALA A 78 -2.43 -2.55 3.73
C ALA A 78 -3.85 -2.09 4.09
N VAL A 79 -4.86 -2.53 3.33
CA VAL A 79 -6.27 -2.27 3.66
C VAL A 79 -6.61 -2.85 5.03
N GLY A 80 -6.17 -4.08 5.34
CA GLY A 80 -6.39 -4.70 6.64
C GLY A 80 -5.77 -3.92 7.81
N VAL A 81 -4.54 -3.40 7.64
CA VAL A 81 -3.89 -2.54 8.65
C VAL A 81 -4.65 -1.23 8.82
N LEU A 82 -5.03 -0.56 7.72
CA LEU A 82 -5.80 0.69 7.76
C LEU A 82 -7.10 0.52 8.57
N PHE A 83 -7.90 -0.50 8.24
CA PHE A 83 -9.16 -0.77 8.95
C PHE A 83 -8.93 -1.21 10.41
N GLY A 84 -7.84 -1.91 10.68
CA GLY A 84 -7.45 -2.22 12.05
C GLY A 84 -7.12 -0.97 12.89
N LEU A 85 -6.44 0.01 12.30
CA LEU A 85 -6.16 1.30 12.95
C LEU A 85 -7.43 2.13 13.14
N LEU A 86 -8.31 2.17 12.14
CA LEU A 86 -9.63 2.82 12.24
C LEU A 86 -10.53 2.15 13.28
N GLY A 87 -10.46 0.82 13.40
CA GLY A 87 -11.14 0.07 14.45
C GLY A 87 -10.69 0.45 15.85
N LYS A 88 -9.38 0.70 16.04
CA LYS A 88 -8.83 1.20 17.31
C LYS A 88 -9.29 2.62 17.63
N LEU A 89 -9.42 3.47 16.61
CA LEU A 89 -10.00 4.81 16.77
C LEU A 89 -11.49 4.76 17.17
N GLY A 90 -12.21 3.68 16.80
CA GLY A 90 -13.59 3.42 17.19
C GLY A 90 -14.63 4.34 16.54
N ASP A 91 -14.28 5.06 15.48
CA ASP A 91 -15.18 5.99 14.79
C ASP A 91 -15.87 5.30 13.59
N LYS A 92 -17.15 5.03 13.74
CA LYS A 92 -17.96 4.37 12.71
C LYS A 92 -18.09 5.22 11.44
N ALA A 93 -18.16 6.55 11.56
CA ALA A 93 -18.27 7.43 10.40
C ALA A 93 -16.98 7.41 9.58
N ALA A 94 -15.82 7.46 10.23
CA ALA A 94 -14.54 7.32 9.56
C ALA A 94 -14.37 5.96 8.89
N ILE A 95 -14.77 4.87 9.56
CA ILE A 95 -14.71 3.51 9.00
C ILE A 95 -15.58 3.39 7.75
N ASN A 96 -16.83 3.85 7.82
CA ASN A 96 -17.77 3.78 6.69
C ASN A 96 -17.28 4.63 5.51
N ALA A 97 -16.88 5.87 5.75
CA ALA A 97 -16.40 6.75 4.71
C ALA A 97 -15.10 6.23 4.03
N ALA A 98 -14.20 5.61 4.79
CA ALA A 98 -13.04 4.93 4.24
C ALA A 98 -13.44 3.72 3.36
N ALA A 99 -14.41 2.93 3.81
CA ALA A 99 -14.95 1.80 3.05
C ALA A 99 -15.61 2.28 1.75
N ASP A 100 -16.43 3.31 1.80
CA ASP A 100 -17.13 3.88 0.65
C ASP A 100 -16.14 4.44 -0.37
N SER A 101 -15.10 5.15 0.08
CA SER A 101 -14.04 5.67 -0.78
C SER A 101 -13.32 4.55 -1.54
N LEU A 102 -12.92 3.49 -0.86
CA LEU A 102 -12.26 2.33 -1.48
C LEU A 102 -13.21 1.56 -2.42
N SER A 103 -14.47 1.40 -2.01
CA SER A 103 -15.49 0.72 -2.83
C SER A 103 -15.74 1.45 -4.14
N CYS A 104 -15.80 2.78 -4.12
CA CYS A 104 -15.93 3.60 -5.34
C CYS A 104 -14.72 3.44 -6.27
N GLN A 105 -13.50 3.35 -5.74
CA GLN A 105 -12.30 3.12 -6.56
C GLN A 105 -12.32 1.72 -7.20
N ILE A 106 -12.69 0.69 -6.45
CA ILE A 106 -12.84 -0.68 -6.97
C ILE A 106 -13.92 -0.71 -8.05
N TYR A 107 -15.06 -0.06 -7.80
CA TYR A 107 -16.17 0.05 -8.77
C TYR A 107 -15.70 0.67 -10.09
N LEU A 108 -14.96 1.78 -10.05
CA LEU A 108 -14.46 2.45 -11.26
C LEU A 108 -13.49 1.56 -12.05
N LEU A 109 -12.57 0.89 -11.37
CA LEU A 109 -11.61 -0.02 -12.01
C LEU A 109 -12.31 -1.23 -12.62
N TYR A 110 -13.22 -1.86 -11.87
CA TYR A 110 -13.95 -3.03 -12.34
C TYR A 110 -14.86 -2.69 -13.52
N ARG A 111 -15.52 -1.53 -13.48
CA ARG A 111 -16.38 -1.07 -14.58
C ARG A 111 -15.61 -0.91 -15.88
N GLN A 112 -14.41 -0.34 -15.86
CA GLN A 112 -13.55 -0.22 -17.04
C GLN A 112 -13.17 -1.60 -17.59
N LEU A 113 -12.77 -2.53 -16.70
CA LEU A 113 -12.44 -3.91 -17.08
C LEU A 113 -13.65 -4.62 -17.70
N HIS A 114 -14.82 -4.51 -17.07
CA HIS A 114 -16.05 -5.13 -17.54
C HIS A 114 -16.44 -4.65 -18.93
N ARG A 115 -16.33 -3.34 -19.21
CA ARG A 115 -16.56 -2.76 -20.54
C ARG A 115 -15.57 -3.30 -21.57
N ALA A 116 -14.30 -3.30 -21.25
CA ALA A 116 -13.24 -3.79 -22.14
C ALA A 116 -13.43 -5.28 -22.49
N ALA A 117 -14.01 -6.05 -21.57
CA ALA A 117 -14.36 -7.44 -21.78
C ALA A 117 -15.67 -7.66 -22.59
N GLY A 118 -16.34 -6.60 -23.02
CA GLY A 118 -17.61 -6.69 -23.77
C GLY A 118 -18.83 -6.99 -22.88
N GLY A 119 -18.74 -6.72 -21.59
CA GLY A 119 -19.83 -6.93 -20.64
C GLY A 119 -21.03 -5.98 -20.89
N SER A 120 -22.24 -6.44 -20.50
CA SER A 120 -23.46 -5.66 -20.68
C SER A 120 -23.45 -4.35 -19.88
N ALA A 121 -23.94 -3.27 -20.49
CA ALA A 121 -24.11 -1.97 -19.84
C ALA A 121 -25.10 -2.06 -18.66
N ASP A 122 -26.09 -2.93 -18.74
CA ASP A 122 -27.13 -3.12 -17.72
C ASP A 122 -26.65 -3.81 -16.43
N TYR A 123 -25.37 -4.27 -16.44
CA TYR A 123 -24.77 -4.83 -15.23
C TYR A 123 -24.64 -3.80 -14.09
N PHE A 124 -24.50 -2.53 -14.45
CA PHE A 124 -24.35 -1.43 -13.49
C PHE A 124 -25.62 -0.58 -13.44
N ALA A 125 -26.07 -0.26 -12.23
CA ALA A 125 -27.24 0.61 -12.03
C ALA A 125 -26.98 2.06 -12.49
N LEU A 126 -25.72 2.53 -12.42
CA LEU A 126 -25.35 3.85 -12.91
C LEU A 126 -25.20 3.79 -14.44
N PRO A 127 -25.94 4.60 -15.23
CA PRO A 127 -25.81 4.69 -16.68
C PRO A 127 -24.38 5.06 -17.11
N GLU A 128 -24.03 4.69 -18.34
CA GLU A 128 -22.67 4.94 -18.84
C GLU A 128 -22.38 6.43 -19.03
N GLU A 129 -23.35 7.19 -19.52
CA GLU A 129 -23.24 8.64 -19.68
C GLU A 129 -23.01 9.36 -18.35
N ASP A 130 -23.67 8.93 -17.29
CA ASP A 130 -23.53 9.48 -15.94
C ASP A 130 -22.16 9.12 -15.33
N CYS A 131 -21.69 7.91 -15.59
CA CYS A 131 -20.35 7.51 -15.17
C CYS A 131 -19.26 8.31 -15.92
N ALA A 132 -19.44 8.49 -17.24
CA ALA A 132 -18.54 9.29 -18.06
C ALA A 132 -18.58 10.79 -17.67
N ALA A 133 -19.73 11.29 -17.24
CA ALA A 133 -19.88 12.63 -16.66
C ALA A 133 -19.18 12.80 -15.30
N GLY A 134 -18.64 11.72 -14.73
CA GLY A 134 -17.83 11.78 -13.51
C GLY A 134 -18.60 11.56 -12.20
N ILE A 135 -19.86 11.12 -12.23
CA ILE A 135 -20.68 10.90 -11.01
C ILE A 135 -19.98 9.92 -10.06
N ALA A 136 -19.47 8.80 -10.57
CA ALA A 136 -18.79 7.82 -9.74
C ALA A 136 -17.46 8.35 -9.15
N ALA A 137 -16.71 9.15 -9.91
CA ALA A 137 -15.49 9.81 -9.43
C ALA A 137 -15.81 10.87 -8.37
N SER A 138 -16.90 11.62 -8.55
CA SER A 138 -17.39 12.59 -7.57
C SER A 138 -17.83 11.89 -6.28
N GLY A 139 -18.46 10.72 -6.37
CA GLY A 139 -18.82 9.88 -5.22
C GLY A 139 -17.58 9.46 -4.41
N ALA A 140 -16.53 9.01 -5.08
CA ALA A 140 -15.26 8.68 -4.44
C ALA A 140 -14.64 9.88 -3.71
N SER A 141 -14.66 11.06 -4.36
CA SER A 141 -14.14 12.31 -3.78
C SER A 141 -14.96 12.77 -2.58
N LEU A 142 -16.29 12.62 -2.64
CA LEU A 142 -17.17 12.94 -1.53
C LEU A 142 -16.90 12.03 -0.32
N ALA A 143 -16.82 10.72 -0.52
CA ALA A 143 -16.51 9.77 0.54
C ALA A 143 -15.15 10.08 1.19
N GLN A 144 -14.15 10.46 0.40
CA GLN A 144 -12.85 10.90 0.92
C GLN A 144 -12.95 12.19 1.74
N ALA A 145 -13.78 13.14 1.32
CA ALA A 145 -14.03 14.38 2.07
C ALA A 145 -14.76 14.11 3.40
N GLU A 146 -15.72 13.19 3.40
CA GLU A 146 -16.43 12.73 4.61
C GLU A 146 -15.47 12.03 5.59
N TYR A 147 -14.60 11.17 5.10
CA TYR A 147 -13.53 10.57 5.89
C TYR A 147 -12.66 11.64 6.55
N ALA A 148 -12.15 12.59 5.77
CA ALA A 148 -11.32 13.67 6.28
C ALA A 148 -12.06 14.56 7.30
N ARG A 149 -13.37 14.74 7.14
CA ARG A 149 -14.22 15.45 8.11
C ARG A 149 -14.31 14.66 9.42
N ALA A 150 -14.65 13.38 9.36
CA ALA A 150 -14.76 12.53 10.55
C ALA A 150 -13.46 12.52 11.37
N ILE A 151 -12.31 12.35 10.71
CA ILE A 151 -11.00 12.40 11.38
C ILE A 151 -10.74 13.76 12.05
N ARG A 152 -11.08 14.89 11.37
CA ARG A 152 -10.93 16.25 11.97
C ARG A 152 -11.85 16.47 13.16
N GLU A 153 -13.08 15.97 13.11
CA GLU A 153 -14.03 16.05 14.23
C GLU A 153 -13.49 15.30 15.45
N ARG A 154 -13.00 14.06 15.25
CA ARG A 154 -12.36 13.28 16.34
C ARG A 154 -11.13 13.99 16.91
N ALA A 155 -10.32 14.61 16.08
CA ALA A 155 -9.16 15.39 16.56
C ALA A 155 -9.57 16.62 17.39
N ARG A 156 -10.67 17.31 17.01
CA ARG A 156 -11.22 18.43 17.79
C ARG A 156 -11.79 18.01 19.14
N GLU A 157 -12.40 16.84 19.20
CA GLU A 157 -12.91 16.22 20.45
C GLU A 157 -11.79 15.75 21.36
N LYS A 158 -10.52 15.88 20.95
CA LYS A 158 -9.33 15.36 21.64
C LYS A 158 -9.44 13.86 21.92
N ALA A 159 -10.08 13.12 21.03
CA ALA A 159 -10.14 11.68 21.11
C ALA A 159 -8.73 11.08 21.09
N GLU A 160 -8.56 9.97 21.77
CA GLU A 160 -7.30 9.23 21.74
C GLU A 160 -7.13 8.56 20.37
N PHE A 161 -6.07 8.94 19.67
CA PHE A 161 -5.68 8.29 18.42
C PHE A 161 -4.73 7.12 18.71
N PRO A 162 -4.79 6.05 17.92
CA PRO A 162 -3.78 5.00 18.00
C PRO A 162 -2.39 5.57 17.69
N ASP A 163 -1.37 5.03 18.34
CA ASP A 163 0.01 5.36 18.00
C ASP A 163 0.31 4.86 16.57
N LEU A 164 0.66 5.78 15.68
CA LEU A 164 0.96 5.54 14.27
C LEU A 164 2.48 5.50 13.99
N SER A 165 3.32 5.47 15.03
CA SER A 165 4.75 5.27 14.86
C SER A 165 5.02 3.92 14.19
N HIS A 166 6.13 3.85 13.45
CA HIS A 166 6.54 2.60 12.78
C HIS A 166 6.65 1.43 13.77
N GLU A 167 7.15 1.70 14.97
CA GLU A 167 7.31 0.70 16.03
C GLU A 167 5.95 0.18 16.53
N ALA A 168 5.02 1.08 16.81
CA ALA A 168 3.68 0.72 17.26
C ALA A 168 2.88 -0.05 16.21
N VAL A 169 2.97 0.37 14.94
CA VAL A 169 2.32 -0.32 13.83
C VAL A 169 2.96 -1.70 13.61
N ASN A 170 4.29 -1.82 13.70
CA ASN A 170 4.97 -3.10 13.56
C ASN A 170 4.61 -4.08 14.69
N THR A 171 4.53 -3.58 15.90
CA THR A 171 4.13 -4.39 17.08
C THR A 171 2.66 -4.84 16.98
N ALA A 172 1.79 -3.96 16.51
CA ALA A 172 0.35 -4.26 16.42
C ALA A 172 -0.02 -5.17 15.23
N TYR A 173 0.75 -5.13 14.14
CA TYR A 173 0.47 -5.86 12.90
C TYR A 173 1.73 -6.56 12.37
N PRO A 174 2.30 -7.52 13.12
CA PRO A 174 3.51 -8.23 12.71
C PRO A 174 3.28 -8.93 11.36
N GLY A 175 4.26 -8.85 10.46
CA GLY A 175 4.21 -9.41 9.12
C GLY A 175 3.35 -8.64 8.09
N ARG A 176 2.55 -7.64 8.51
CA ARG A 176 1.75 -6.79 7.60
C ARG A 176 2.19 -5.33 7.58
N SER A 177 2.83 -4.87 8.63
CA SER A 177 3.30 -3.49 8.80
C SER A 177 4.26 -3.07 7.69
N GLN A 178 5.21 -3.92 7.32
CA GLN A 178 6.18 -3.65 6.27
C GLN A 178 5.49 -3.49 4.91
N GLY A 179 4.56 -4.37 4.59
CA GLY A 179 3.74 -4.25 3.38
C GLY A 179 2.92 -2.97 3.35
N PHE A 180 2.35 -2.56 4.47
CA PHE A 180 1.64 -1.30 4.62
C PHE A 180 2.54 -0.10 4.34
N ILE A 181 3.71 -0.04 4.97
CA ILE A 181 4.70 1.02 4.75
C ILE A 181 5.17 1.05 3.28
N GLN A 182 5.38 -0.13 2.68
CA GLN A 182 5.77 -0.23 1.27
C GLN A 182 4.71 0.34 0.32
N VAL A 183 3.43 0.06 0.57
CA VAL A 183 2.32 0.63 -0.22
C VAL A 183 2.30 2.14 -0.11
N LEU A 184 2.42 2.70 1.10
CA LEU A 184 2.46 4.15 1.33
C LEU A 184 3.66 4.80 0.64
N SER A 185 4.86 4.25 0.80
CA SER A 185 6.08 4.76 0.19
C SER A 185 6.04 4.73 -1.35
N THR A 186 5.44 3.67 -1.92
CA THR A 186 5.26 3.57 -3.37
C THR A 186 4.29 4.64 -3.89
N ALA A 187 3.17 4.84 -3.21
CA ALA A 187 2.20 5.86 -3.56
C ALA A 187 2.77 7.28 -3.43
N ASP A 188 3.50 7.55 -2.35
CA ASP A 188 4.16 8.84 -2.11
C ASP A 188 5.17 9.16 -3.21
N GLY A 189 6.01 8.19 -3.60
CA GLY A 189 6.94 8.34 -4.71
C GLY A 189 6.24 8.67 -6.03
N GLN A 190 5.13 8.00 -6.36
CA GLN A 190 4.35 8.28 -7.57
C GLN A 190 3.75 9.68 -7.56
N LEU A 191 3.15 10.09 -6.44
CA LEU A 191 2.53 11.40 -6.29
C LEU A 191 3.57 12.54 -6.32
N SER A 192 4.75 12.33 -5.74
CA SER A 192 5.84 13.28 -5.76
C SER A 192 6.36 13.55 -7.17
N HIS A 193 6.41 12.53 -8.03
CA HIS A 193 6.78 12.69 -9.44
C HIS A 193 5.78 13.54 -10.22
N LEU A 194 4.47 13.35 -10.00
CA LEU A 194 3.43 14.17 -10.65
C LEU A 194 3.58 15.66 -10.32
N ASN A 195 3.93 15.99 -9.08
CA ASN A 195 4.11 17.38 -8.63
C ASN A 195 5.38 18.06 -9.22
N GLN A 196 6.36 17.29 -9.69
CA GLN A 196 7.58 17.81 -10.30
C GLN A 196 7.45 18.06 -11.82
N THR A 197 6.48 17.43 -12.47
CA THR A 197 6.29 17.54 -13.93
C THR A 197 5.51 18.80 -14.30
N GLU A 198 4.92 19.51 -13.35
CA GLU A 198 4.16 20.77 -13.54
C GLU A 198 4.97 22.04 -13.23
N ARG A 199 6.28 21.94 -13.00
CA ARG A 199 7.20 23.05 -12.84
C ARG A 199 8.21 23.12 -13.98
#